data_1d9ebe84a9d1305728c9a68d913055ad
#
_entry.id   1d9ebe84a9d1305728c9a68d913055ad
#
_cell.length_a   1.000
_cell.length_b   1.000
_cell.length_c   1.000
_cell.angle_alpha   90.00
_cell.angle_beta   90.00
_cell.angle_gamma   90.00
#
_symmetry.space_group_name_H-M   'P 1'
#
loop_
_entity.id
_entity.type
_entity.pdbx_description
1 polymer ?
#
loop_
_entity_poly.entity_id
_entity_poly.type
_entity_poly.pdbx_seq_one_letter_code
_entity_poly.pdbx_strand_id
1 'polypeptide(L)'
;MKEDTKLGVKKPGEIALMRVSKTGILDRSQYAFFSGVNEDGDPIWSPELERRSPAFTDQNGVGWTTSVSYNPALQRYFLMTEHDKTFESNLGIFDAPEPWGPWTTV
;
A
#
# COMPACT_ATOMS: atom_id res chain seq x y z
N MET A 1 3.93 -3.87 -14.67
CA MET A 1 3.64 -2.42 -14.63
C MET A 1 4.75 -1.67 -15.35
N LYS A 2 4.39 -0.78 -16.24
CA LYS A 2 5.37 0.01 -16.99
C LYS A 2 5.83 1.16 -16.09
N GLU A 3 7.13 1.28 -15.85
CA GLU A 3 7.68 2.37 -15.09
C GLU A 3 7.34 3.72 -15.71
N ASP A 4 6.98 4.66 -14.88
CA ASP A 4 6.78 6.03 -15.29
C ASP A 4 8.11 6.77 -15.20
N THR A 5 8.78 6.90 -16.34
CA THR A 5 10.05 7.62 -16.43
C THR A 5 9.92 9.11 -16.16
N LYS A 6 8.69 9.63 -16.06
CA LYS A 6 8.40 11.02 -15.73
C LYS A 6 8.06 11.21 -14.25
N LEU A 7 8.36 10.23 -13.42
CA LEU A 7 8.08 10.25 -11.99
C LEU A 7 6.57 10.34 -11.65
N GLY A 8 5.71 10.00 -12.58
CA GLY A 8 4.27 9.92 -12.34
C GLY A 8 3.84 8.55 -11.86
N VAL A 9 2.68 8.48 -11.26
CA VAL A 9 2.05 7.22 -10.86
C VAL A 9 1.03 6.82 -11.91
N LYS A 10 1.08 5.57 -12.35
CA LYS A 10 0.22 5.07 -13.43
C LYS A 10 -0.93 4.23 -12.91
N LYS A 11 -1.97 4.20 -13.72
CA LYS A 11 -3.15 3.36 -13.51
C LYS A 11 -2.88 1.91 -13.90
N PRO A 12 -3.53 0.93 -13.25
CA PRO A 12 -4.31 1.10 -12.02
C PRO A 12 -3.39 1.40 -10.83
N GLY A 13 -3.90 2.17 -9.88
CA GLY A 13 -3.12 2.49 -8.69
C GLY A 13 -3.03 1.32 -7.74
N GLU A 14 -1.82 0.91 -7.45
CA GLU A 14 -1.53 -0.16 -6.51
C GLU A 14 -0.49 0.32 -5.51
N ILE A 15 -0.65 -0.05 -4.26
CA ILE A 15 0.33 0.21 -3.20
C ILE A 15 0.89 -1.13 -2.75
N ALA A 16 2.19 -1.32 -2.92
CA ALA A 16 2.90 -2.47 -2.39
C ALA A 16 3.34 -2.18 -0.95
N LEU A 17 3.35 -3.21 -0.12
CA LEU A 17 3.77 -3.10 1.26
C LEU A 17 5.03 -3.94 1.48
N MET A 18 6.02 -3.34 2.13
CA MET A 18 7.22 -4.04 2.54
C MET A 18 7.52 -3.75 4.01
N ARG A 19 8.24 -4.65 4.63
CA ARG A 19 8.69 -4.48 6.01
C ARG A 19 10.16 -4.85 6.17
N VAL A 20 10.78 -4.28 7.18
CA VAL A 20 12.16 -4.58 7.58
C VAL A 20 12.30 -4.29 9.07
N SER A 21 13.17 -5.04 9.75
CA SER A 21 13.50 -4.74 11.14
C SER A 21 14.31 -3.44 11.24
N LYS A 22 14.21 -2.77 12.38
CA LYS A 22 14.94 -1.51 12.63
C LYS A 22 16.47 -1.67 12.43
N THR A 23 17.00 -2.85 12.72
CA THR A 23 18.43 -3.13 12.62
C THR A 23 18.86 -3.59 11.22
N GLY A 24 17.89 -3.88 10.34
CA GLY A 24 18.16 -4.43 9.01
C GLY A 24 17.95 -3.44 7.87
N ILE A 25 17.72 -2.15 8.16
CA ILE A 25 17.33 -1.16 7.14
C ILE A 25 18.33 -1.06 5.99
N LEU A 26 19.63 -1.21 6.29
CA LEU A 26 20.69 -1.12 5.28
C LEU A 26 20.98 -2.45 4.58
N ASP A 27 20.31 -3.52 4.98
CA ASP A 27 20.51 -4.85 4.41
C ASP A 27 19.28 -5.26 3.58
N ARG A 28 19.44 -5.27 2.25
CA ARG A 28 18.36 -5.61 1.31
C ARG A 28 17.76 -7.00 1.59
N SER A 29 18.56 -7.94 2.08
CA SER A 29 18.09 -9.31 2.37
C SER A 29 17.14 -9.39 3.55
N GLN A 30 17.06 -8.36 4.38
CA GLN A 30 16.18 -8.30 5.54
C GLN A 30 14.76 -7.82 5.19
N TYR A 31 14.55 -7.34 3.97
CA TYR A 31 13.24 -6.86 3.52
C TYR A 31 12.33 -8.01 3.13
N ALA A 32 11.07 -7.91 3.52
CA ALA A 32 10.03 -8.82 3.09
C ALA A 32 8.87 -8.05 2.48
N PHE A 33 8.25 -8.64 1.45
CA PHE A 33 7.17 -8.03 0.68
C PHE A 33 5.86 -8.75 0.96
N PHE A 34 4.81 -7.98 1.14
CA PHE A 34 3.47 -8.53 1.30
C PHE A 34 3.07 -9.26 0.01
N SER A 35 2.64 -10.51 0.15
CA SER A 35 2.33 -11.42 -0.97
C SER A 35 0.90 -11.94 -0.94
N GLY A 36 0.03 -11.27 -0.21
CA GLY A 36 -1.36 -11.69 -0.06
C GLY A 36 -1.66 -12.21 1.33
N VAL A 37 -2.84 -12.78 1.49
CA VAL A 37 -3.28 -13.39 2.75
C VAL A 37 -3.59 -14.86 2.53
N ASN A 38 -3.47 -15.67 3.58
CA ASN A 38 -3.86 -17.07 3.56
C ASN A 38 -5.37 -17.24 3.80
N GLU A 39 -5.84 -18.46 3.91
CA GLU A 39 -7.25 -18.77 4.14
C GLU A 39 -7.77 -18.21 5.46
N ASP A 40 -6.92 -18.04 6.46
CA ASP A 40 -7.26 -17.50 7.77
C ASP A 40 -7.20 -15.98 7.81
N GLY A 41 -6.81 -15.32 6.71
CA GLY A 41 -6.64 -13.88 6.64
C GLY A 41 -5.30 -13.37 7.14
N ASP A 42 -4.35 -14.25 7.44
CA ASP A 42 -3.01 -13.88 7.88
C ASP A 42 -2.14 -13.44 6.70
N PRO A 43 -1.27 -12.46 6.88
CA PRO A 43 -0.43 -11.98 5.80
C PRO A 43 0.67 -12.99 5.45
N ILE A 44 0.95 -13.07 4.16
CA ILE A 44 2.07 -13.85 3.64
C ILE A 44 3.18 -12.87 3.26
N TRP A 45 4.40 -13.14 3.72
CA TRP A 45 5.57 -12.31 3.46
C TRP A 45 6.60 -13.10 2.68
N SER A 46 7.16 -12.48 1.65
CA SER A 46 8.17 -13.08 0.79
C SER A 46 9.40 -12.18 0.70
N PRO A 47 10.61 -12.73 0.68
CA PRO A 47 11.81 -11.94 0.41
C PRO A 47 11.93 -11.52 -1.06
N GLU A 48 11.10 -12.08 -1.94
CA GLU A 48 11.15 -11.85 -3.37
C GLU A 48 10.15 -10.76 -3.78
N LEU A 49 10.68 -9.68 -4.36
CA LEU A 49 9.89 -8.56 -4.85
C LEU A 49 8.83 -8.98 -5.88
N GLU A 50 9.17 -9.95 -6.71
CA GLU A 50 8.30 -10.45 -7.78
C GLU A 50 7.03 -11.11 -7.25
N ARG A 51 7.06 -11.56 -6.00
CA ARG A 51 5.92 -12.20 -5.34
C ARG A 51 5.01 -11.21 -4.62
N ARG A 52 5.32 -9.91 -4.69
CA ARG A 52 4.48 -8.92 -4.03
C ARG A 52 3.06 -8.94 -4.59
N SER A 53 2.11 -8.73 -3.70
CA SER A 53 0.72 -8.46 -4.03
C SER A 53 0.36 -7.07 -3.52
N PRO A 54 -0.57 -6.36 -4.17
CA PRO A 54 -0.97 -5.05 -3.67
C PRO A 54 -1.63 -5.18 -2.30
N ALA A 55 -1.24 -4.33 -1.37
CA ALA A 55 -1.92 -4.16 -0.09
C ALA A 55 -3.16 -3.27 -0.24
N PHE A 56 -3.17 -2.41 -1.25
CA PHE A 56 -4.26 -1.52 -1.58
C PHE A 56 -4.33 -1.34 -3.09
N THR A 57 -5.57 -1.31 -3.63
CA THR A 57 -5.82 -1.03 -5.04
C THR A 57 -6.99 -0.06 -5.17
N ASP A 58 -6.87 0.93 -6.03
CA ASP A 58 -7.95 1.84 -6.35
C ASP A 58 -8.01 2.04 -7.87
N GLN A 59 -9.17 1.78 -8.47
CA GLN A 59 -9.40 1.96 -9.92
C GLN A 59 -9.24 3.42 -10.35
N ASN A 60 -9.47 4.34 -9.44
CA ASN A 60 -9.28 5.78 -9.68
C ASN A 60 -7.81 6.17 -9.67
N GLY A 61 -6.96 5.28 -9.19
CA GLY A 61 -5.54 5.46 -9.15
C GLY A 61 -5.00 5.91 -7.80
N VAL A 62 -3.69 5.89 -7.69
CA VAL A 62 -2.95 6.34 -6.53
C VAL A 62 -2.04 7.47 -6.98
N GLY A 63 -2.11 8.60 -6.30
CA GLY A 63 -1.26 9.75 -6.60
C GLY A 63 0.05 9.75 -5.82
N TRP A 64 0.81 10.80 -5.97
CA TRP A 64 2.09 10.98 -5.30
C TRP A 64 1.94 11.20 -3.79
N THR A 65 0.84 11.84 -3.42
CA THR A 65 0.58 12.18 -2.02
C THR A 65 -0.19 11.05 -1.38
N THR A 66 0.53 10.10 -0.81
CA THR A 66 -0.05 8.98 -0.07
C THR A 66 0.47 9.01 1.35
N SER A 67 -0.44 8.94 2.30
CA SER A 67 -0.07 8.83 3.71
C SER A 67 -0.88 7.74 4.39
N VAL A 68 -0.24 7.04 5.32
CA VAL A 68 -0.88 6.02 6.14
C VAL A 68 -0.58 6.34 7.60
N SER A 69 -1.60 6.31 8.43
CA SER A 69 -1.47 6.51 9.86
C SER A 69 -2.28 5.46 10.62
N TYR A 70 -1.89 5.21 11.85
CA TYR A 70 -2.63 4.32 12.74
C TYR A 70 -3.28 5.12 13.86
N ASN A 71 -4.56 4.89 14.08
CA ASN A 71 -5.31 5.49 15.18
C ASN A 71 -5.52 4.44 16.28
N PRO A 72 -4.81 4.55 17.41
CA PRO A 72 -4.91 3.55 18.48
C PRO A 72 -6.27 3.54 19.18
N ALA A 73 -6.98 4.66 19.23
CA ALA A 73 -8.30 4.72 19.85
C ALA A 73 -9.34 3.93 19.03
N LEU A 74 -9.24 3.96 17.72
CA LEU A 74 -10.13 3.24 16.82
C LEU A 74 -9.57 1.88 16.42
N GLN A 75 -8.29 1.61 16.71
CA GLN A 75 -7.57 0.42 16.27
C GLN A 75 -7.68 0.21 14.75
N ARG A 76 -7.52 1.33 14.00
CA ARG A 76 -7.66 1.34 12.55
C ARG A 76 -6.49 2.07 11.92
N TYR A 77 -6.11 1.58 10.74
CA TYR A 77 -5.21 2.29 9.84
C TYR A 77 -6.03 3.17 8.90
N PHE A 78 -5.53 4.36 8.65
CA PHE A 78 -6.13 5.30 7.70
C PHE A 78 -5.15 5.58 6.58
N LEU A 79 -5.63 5.49 5.36
CA LEU A 79 -4.87 5.78 4.15
C LEU A 79 -5.54 6.92 3.42
N MET A 80 -4.76 7.93 3.08
CA MET A 80 -5.20 9.03 2.23
C MET A 80 -4.34 9.07 0.99
N THR A 81 -4.98 9.19 -0.16
CA THR A 81 -4.28 9.27 -1.43
C THR A 81 -5.07 10.07 -2.45
N GLU A 82 -4.36 10.70 -3.37
CA GLU A 82 -5.01 11.23 -4.56
C GLU A 82 -5.48 10.07 -5.41
N HIS A 83 -6.73 10.14 -5.88
CA HIS A 83 -7.30 9.03 -6.62
C HIS A 83 -8.07 9.45 -7.89
N ASP A 84 -7.64 10.51 -8.55
CA ASP A 84 -8.28 10.92 -9.79
C ASP A 84 -7.33 10.86 -10.99
N LYS A 85 -7.95 10.71 -12.16
CA LYS A 85 -7.28 10.79 -13.47
C LYS A 85 -7.04 12.22 -13.92
N THR A 86 -7.77 13.15 -13.35
CA THR A 86 -7.64 14.57 -13.63
C THR A 86 -6.75 15.22 -12.58
N PHE A 87 -6.21 16.37 -12.89
CA PHE A 87 -5.41 17.15 -11.94
C PHE A 87 -6.28 17.93 -10.94
N GLU A 88 -7.50 17.46 -10.70
CA GLU A 88 -8.48 18.15 -9.84
C GLU A 88 -8.38 17.79 -8.35
N SER A 89 -7.33 17.15 -7.95
CA SER A 89 -6.99 16.94 -6.53
C SER A 89 -8.08 16.28 -5.68
N ASN A 90 -8.68 15.20 -6.17
CA ASN A 90 -9.60 14.43 -5.37
C ASN A 90 -8.83 13.54 -4.39
N LEU A 91 -9.20 13.60 -3.11
CA LEU A 91 -8.62 12.76 -2.07
C LEU A 91 -9.54 11.59 -1.78
N GLY A 92 -8.98 10.38 -1.80
CA GLY A 92 -9.62 9.21 -1.26
C GLY A 92 -9.16 8.98 0.17
N ILE A 93 -10.11 8.65 1.06
CA ILE A 93 -9.83 8.29 2.44
C ILE A 93 -10.38 6.88 2.68
N PHE A 94 -9.52 6.01 3.17
CA PHE A 94 -9.81 4.60 3.37
C PHE A 94 -9.37 4.19 4.76
N ASP A 95 -10.02 3.17 5.32
CA ASP A 95 -9.59 2.61 6.59
C ASP A 95 -9.54 1.09 6.54
N ALA A 96 -8.72 0.51 7.42
CA ALA A 96 -8.55 -0.93 7.52
C ALA A 96 -8.13 -1.33 8.93
N PRO A 97 -8.44 -2.58 9.36
CA PRO A 97 -7.97 -3.09 10.64
C PRO A 97 -6.47 -3.40 10.65
N GLU A 98 -5.90 -3.67 9.47
CA GLU A 98 -4.50 -4.06 9.30
C GLU A 98 -3.85 -3.27 8.16
N PRO A 99 -2.51 -3.14 8.12
CA PRO A 99 -1.84 -2.40 7.05
C PRO A 99 -2.05 -2.98 5.65
N TRP A 100 -2.41 -4.24 5.56
CA TRP A 100 -2.69 -4.92 4.29
C TRP A 100 -4.18 -4.98 3.97
N GLY A 101 -5.02 -4.39 4.79
CA GLY A 101 -6.46 -4.37 4.57
C GLY A 101 -7.24 -5.30 5.48
N PRO A 102 -8.47 -5.66 5.09
CA PRO A 102 -9.18 -5.13 3.93
C PRO A 102 -9.52 -3.65 4.08
N TRP A 103 -9.29 -2.90 3.02
CA TRP A 103 -9.51 -1.45 2.99
C TRP A 103 -10.95 -1.14 2.59
N THR A 104 -11.57 -0.22 3.31
CA THR A 104 -12.91 0.27 2.99
C THR A 104 -12.89 1.79 2.88
N THR A 105 -13.77 2.32 2.03
CA THR A 105 -13.90 3.78 1.86
C THR A 105 -14.55 4.38 3.11
N VAL A 106 -13.96 5.44 3.59
CA VAL A 106 -14.53 6.21 4.69
C VAL A 106 -15.68 7.07 4.21
#